data_2d53435916e35d779888f489225e3514
#
_entry.id   2d53435916e35d779888f489225e3514
#
_cell.length_a   1.000
_cell.length_b   1.000
_cell.length_c   1.000
_cell.angle_alpha   90.00
_cell.angle_beta   90.00
_cell.angle_gamma   90.00
#
_symmetry.space_group_name_H-M   'P 1'
#
loop_
_entity.id
_entity.type
_entity.pdbx_description
1 polymer ?
#
loop_
_entity_poly.entity_id
_entity_poly.type
_entity_poly.pdbx_seq_one_letter_code
_entity_poly.pdbx_strand_id
1 'polypeptide(L)'
;MPDNPLSGKAGNLTRCSQTLNYLETLSDSYDVDFLSIGDWGDGWNEESKIKFAEEHPNIKLFLINRKGCNTNKIKQFFEYKLPNFFPKLTKGTSIDITNPILNKNVSRFVDKGNYDKVIISYASWGKVISYVKSKPFLIIDTHDFITAQHKYRKNKIGKLFQSEINILKDFDEIWTYSIEEEYVFGQFTDKKITLIPISFPFRPVENKECYKYDLIFIGSSNPHNIAGLEWFKNNVLPLLGNIKVHIIGKICNVIADHPNFVKHGMVDNLEDFYQNTKIVICPMISGTGIKIKVLEALSHSLPVVTNRRGVDGLINKSLNGCIIEDNAKKFAKAVLELLYNRDFYAEKRKEAEKYFLENHSFEKEREVLDYIFIKNE
;
A
#
# COMPACT_ATOMS: atom_id res chain seq x y z
N MET A 1 -4.26 -8.58 11.42
CA MET A 1 -4.67 -7.39 10.62
C MET A 1 -6.09 -6.98 10.98
N PRO A 2 -6.42 -5.66 11.07
CA PRO A 2 -7.78 -5.23 11.44
C PRO A 2 -8.84 -5.51 10.37
N ASP A 3 -8.48 -5.34 9.10
CA ASP A 3 -9.42 -5.47 7.98
C ASP A 3 -9.51 -6.90 7.45
N ASN A 4 -10.61 -7.20 6.75
CA ASN A 4 -10.75 -8.43 5.99
C ASN A 4 -9.94 -8.31 4.66
N PRO A 5 -8.88 -9.11 4.45
CA PRO A 5 -8.03 -9.00 3.27
C PRO A 5 -8.75 -9.32 1.95
N LEU A 6 -9.89 -10.02 2.02
CA LEU A 6 -10.68 -10.40 0.85
C LEU A 6 -11.78 -9.38 0.48
N SER A 7 -11.92 -8.27 1.25
CA SER A 7 -13.00 -7.29 1.05
C SER A 7 -12.79 -6.34 -0.12
N GLY A 8 -11.65 -6.39 -0.82
CA GLY A 8 -11.39 -5.50 -1.95
C GLY A 8 -9.97 -5.60 -2.51
N LYS A 9 -9.65 -4.66 -3.41
CA LYS A 9 -8.34 -4.55 -4.08
C LYS A 9 -7.56 -3.29 -3.63
N ALA A 10 -7.75 -2.83 -2.41
CA ALA A 10 -6.94 -1.73 -1.86
C ALA A 10 -5.51 -2.23 -1.58
N GLY A 11 -4.52 -1.38 -1.73
CA GLY A 11 -3.10 -1.77 -1.63
C GLY A 11 -2.74 -2.51 -0.34
N ASN A 12 -3.31 -2.07 0.80
CA ASN A 12 -3.14 -2.73 2.09
C ASN A 12 -3.75 -4.15 2.15
N LEU A 13 -4.92 -4.35 1.52
CA LEU A 13 -5.59 -5.66 1.48
C LEU A 13 -4.82 -6.62 0.58
N THR A 14 -4.43 -6.17 -0.62
CA THR A 14 -3.59 -6.93 -1.54
C THR A 14 -2.30 -7.37 -0.85
N ARG A 15 -1.67 -6.47 -0.11
CA ARG A 15 -0.44 -6.75 0.61
C ARG A 15 -0.61 -7.82 1.69
N CYS A 16 -1.68 -7.70 2.49
CA CYS A 16 -2.00 -8.74 3.47
C CYS A 16 -2.24 -10.10 2.82
N SER A 17 -3.01 -10.13 1.71
CA SER A 17 -3.26 -11.37 0.97
C SER A 17 -1.96 -11.97 0.42
N GLN A 18 -1.02 -11.16 -0.08
CA GLN A 18 0.30 -11.65 -0.53
C GLN A 18 1.08 -12.29 0.62
N THR A 19 1.10 -11.64 1.79
CA THR A 19 1.77 -12.21 2.98
C THR A 19 1.10 -13.52 3.43
N LEU A 20 -0.25 -13.59 3.42
CA LEU A 20 -0.97 -14.83 3.76
C LEU A 20 -0.69 -15.93 2.74
N ASN A 21 -0.69 -15.62 1.44
CA ASN A 21 -0.34 -16.58 0.39
C ASN A 21 1.08 -17.13 0.56
N TYR A 22 2.02 -16.28 0.94
CA TYR A 22 3.38 -16.74 1.23
C TYR A 22 3.40 -17.65 2.46
N LEU A 23 2.77 -17.26 3.57
CA LEU A 23 2.70 -18.06 4.79
C LEU A 23 1.98 -19.40 4.58
N GLU A 24 0.96 -19.44 3.71
CA GLU A 24 0.31 -20.69 3.30
C GLU A 24 1.31 -21.67 2.67
N THR A 25 2.31 -21.19 1.92
CA THR A 25 3.35 -22.05 1.34
C THR A 25 4.32 -22.64 2.37
N LEU A 26 4.28 -22.14 3.60
CA LEU A 26 5.11 -22.62 4.72
C LEU A 26 4.36 -23.51 5.72
N SER A 27 3.16 -23.99 5.36
CA SER A 27 2.27 -24.77 6.23
C SER A 27 2.89 -26.07 6.78
N ASP A 28 3.90 -26.63 6.09
CA ASP A 28 4.65 -27.81 6.58
C ASP A 28 5.63 -27.47 7.74
N SER A 29 5.99 -26.18 7.89
CA SER A 29 6.97 -25.71 8.86
C SER A 29 6.37 -24.81 9.93
N TYR A 30 5.25 -24.15 9.64
CA TYR A 30 4.62 -23.18 10.52
C TYR A 30 3.13 -23.42 10.69
N ASP A 31 2.66 -23.39 11.94
CA ASP A 31 1.24 -23.22 12.28
C ASP A 31 0.90 -21.73 12.27
N VAL A 32 0.00 -21.31 11.39
CA VAL A 32 -0.35 -19.90 11.20
C VAL A 32 -1.78 -19.62 11.67
N ASP A 33 -1.91 -18.66 12.59
CA ASP A 33 -3.19 -18.13 13.03
C ASP A 33 -3.38 -16.69 12.52
N PHE A 34 -4.45 -16.43 11.79
CA PHE A 34 -4.81 -15.11 11.32
C PHE A 34 -5.86 -14.48 12.24
N LEU A 35 -5.45 -13.44 12.97
CA LEU A 35 -6.33 -12.68 13.85
C LEU A 35 -6.82 -11.40 13.18
N SER A 36 -8.15 -11.24 13.06
CA SER A 36 -8.77 -10.03 12.52
C SER A 36 -9.84 -9.46 13.47
N ILE A 37 -10.33 -8.25 13.15
CA ILE A 37 -11.31 -7.55 13.97
C ILE A 37 -12.69 -7.66 13.36
N GLY A 38 -13.58 -8.40 14.03
CA GLY A 38 -14.90 -8.74 13.50
C GLY A 38 -15.88 -7.58 13.38
N ASP A 39 -15.68 -6.47 14.12
CA ASP A 39 -16.54 -5.28 14.12
C ASP A 39 -15.82 -4.03 13.55
N TRP A 40 -14.93 -4.22 12.56
CA TRP A 40 -14.19 -3.16 11.91
C TRP A 40 -14.35 -3.21 10.38
N GLY A 41 -14.37 -2.04 9.73
CA GLY A 41 -14.45 -1.91 8.28
C GLY A 41 -15.72 -2.55 7.70
N ASP A 42 -15.59 -3.16 6.53
CA ASP A 42 -16.67 -3.93 5.88
C ASP A 42 -16.96 -5.26 6.58
N GLY A 43 -16.18 -5.56 7.62
CA GLY A 43 -16.39 -6.67 8.54
C GLY A 43 -16.20 -8.06 7.92
N TRP A 44 -16.49 -9.04 8.76
CA TRP A 44 -16.50 -10.44 8.39
C TRP A 44 -17.95 -10.96 8.40
N ASN A 45 -18.42 -11.48 7.27
CA ASN A 45 -19.68 -12.23 7.17
C ASN A 45 -19.39 -13.72 6.94
N GLU A 46 -20.42 -14.56 6.96
CA GLU A 46 -20.23 -16.02 6.79
C GLU A 46 -19.62 -16.37 5.43
N GLU A 47 -20.03 -15.69 4.37
CA GLU A 47 -19.49 -15.88 3.01
C GLU A 47 -17.98 -15.59 2.97
N SER A 48 -17.55 -14.46 3.53
CA SER A 48 -16.12 -14.11 3.56
C SER A 48 -15.27 -15.04 4.43
N LYS A 49 -15.86 -15.63 5.49
CA LYS A 49 -15.17 -16.65 6.31
C LYS A 49 -14.98 -17.95 5.53
N ILE A 50 -16.02 -18.40 4.80
CA ILE A 50 -15.94 -19.59 3.95
C ILE A 50 -14.87 -19.36 2.88
N LYS A 51 -14.94 -18.23 2.17
CA LYS A 51 -13.97 -17.86 1.15
C LYS A 51 -12.54 -17.83 1.70
N PHE A 52 -12.34 -17.28 2.90
CA PHE A 52 -11.02 -17.26 3.54
C PHE A 52 -10.50 -18.68 3.79
N ALA A 53 -11.34 -19.58 4.30
CA ALA A 53 -10.97 -20.95 4.56
C ALA A 53 -10.69 -21.75 3.26
N GLU A 54 -11.35 -21.40 2.15
CA GLU A 54 -11.08 -21.98 0.82
C GLU A 54 -9.75 -21.50 0.25
N GLU A 55 -9.45 -20.18 0.37
CA GLU A 55 -8.21 -19.59 -0.14
C GLU A 55 -6.99 -19.91 0.74
N HIS A 56 -7.20 -20.12 2.06
CA HIS A 56 -6.13 -20.37 3.04
C HIS A 56 -6.49 -21.57 3.94
N PRO A 57 -6.49 -22.80 3.41
CA PRO A 57 -6.93 -23.99 4.14
C PRO A 57 -6.06 -24.34 5.36
N ASN A 58 -4.80 -23.93 5.39
CA ASN A 58 -3.87 -24.19 6.48
C ASN A 58 -3.73 -23.03 7.47
N ILE A 59 -4.41 -21.91 7.24
CA ILE A 59 -4.40 -20.74 8.14
C ILE A 59 -5.71 -20.65 8.92
N LYS A 60 -5.64 -20.65 10.26
CA LYS A 60 -6.83 -20.57 11.12
C LYS A 60 -7.27 -19.12 11.32
N LEU A 61 -8.52 -18.81 10.99
CA LEU A 61 -9.11 -17.49 11.18
C LEU A 61 -9.66 -17.32 12.62
N PHE A 62 -9.24 -16.26 13.29
CA PHE A 62 -9.78 -15.84 14.59
C PHE A 62 -10.30 -14.40 14.51
N LEU A 63 -11.45 -14.15 15.14
CA LEU A 63 -12.08 -12.83 15.15
C LEU A 63 -12.22 -12.32 16.58
N ILE A 64 -11.77 -11.09 16.83
CA ILE A 64 -11.93 -10.37 18.09
C ILE A 64 -12.71 -9.07 17.83
N ASN A 65 -13.70 -8.77 18.66
CA ASN A 65 -14.46 -7.53 18.57
C ASN A 65 -13.83 -6.42 19.42
N ARG A 66 -13.74 -5.20 18.86
CA ARG A 66 -13.24 -4.00 19.56
C ARG A 66 -14.10 -3.63 20.78
N LYS A 67 -15.40 -3.80 20.64
CA LYS A 67 -16.39 -3.36 21.65
C LYS A 67 -16.58 -4.37 22.79
N GLY A 68 -16.03 -5.56 22.67
CA GLY A 68 -16.31 -6.65 23.60
C GLY A 68 -17.76 -7.16 23.51
N CYS A 69 -17.99 -8.41 23.82
CA CYS A 69 -19.32 -9.05 23.77
C CYS A 69 -20.19 -8.78 25.02
N ASN A 70 -20.02 -7.66 25.71
CA ASN A 70 -20.67 -7.43 27.00
C ASN A 70 -22.09 -6.85 26.84
N THR A 71 -23.09 -7.59 27.20
CA THR A 71 -24.51 -7.17 27.28
C THR A 71 -24.78 -6.21 28.44
N ASN A 72 -23.88 -6.14 29.43
CA ASN A 72 -24.04 -5.24 30.59
C ASN A 72 -23.61 -3.81 30.22
N LYS A 73 -24.60 -2.89 30.14
CA LYS A 73 -24.39 -1.48 29.77
C LYS A 73 -23.44 -0.73 30.70
N ILE A 74 -23.45 -1.06 32.01
CA ILE A 74 -22.59 -0.44 33.03
C ILE A 74 -21.14 -0.84 32.79
N LYS A 75 -20.90 -2.13 32.61
CA LYS A 75 -19.54 -2.66 32.30
C LYS A 75 -19.03 -2.12 30.99
N GLN A 76 -19.88 -2.05 29.96
CA GLN A 76 -19.53 -1.45 28.67
C GLN A 76 -19.19 0.05 28.79
N PHE A 77 -19.87 0.77 29.69
CA PHE A 77 -19.53 2.18 29.94
C PHE A 77 -18.14 2.34 30.53
N PHE A 78 -17.80 1.61 31.59
CA PHE A 78 -16.50 1.71 32.26
C PHE A 78 -15.35 1.11 31.45
N GLU A 79 -15.57 0.00 30.75
CA GLU A 79 -14.51 -0.72 30.03
C GLU A 79 -14.30 -0.18 28.60
N TYR A 80 -15.33 0.38 27.95
CA TYR A 80 -15.24 0.84 26.57
C TYR A 80 -15.47 2.34 26.41
N LYS A 81 -16.60 2.89 26.90
CA LYS A 81 -16.93 4.31 26.65
C LYS A 81 -16.01 5.27 27.40
N LEU A 82 -15.76 5.03 28.68
CA LEU A 82 -14.94 5.88 29.52
C LEU A 82 -13.45 5.87 29.08
N PRO A 83 -12.79 4.73 28.86
CA PRO A 83 -11.41 4.72 28.34
C PRO A 83 -11.28 5.35 26.95
N ASN A 84 -12.29 5.21 26.09
CA ASN A 84 -12.29 5.84 24.77
C ASN A 84 -12.63 7.34 24.80
N PHE A 85 -13.09 7.88 25.92
CA PHE A 85 -13.33 9.30 26.07
C PHE A 85 -12.03 10.11 26.19
N PHE A 86 -11.05 9.61 26.95
CA PHE A 86 -9.77 10.29 27.16
C PHE A 86 -8.96 10.46 25.86
N PRO A 87 -8.81 9.47 24.95
CA PRO A 87 -8.18 9.68 23.66
C PRO A 87 -8.88 10.72 22.78
N LYS A 88 -10.20 10.94 22.96
CA LYS A 88 -10.92 12.00 22.24
C LYS A 88 -10.48 13.40 22.69
N LEU A 89 -10.09 13.60 23.94
CA LEU A 89 -9.54 14.86 24.44
C LEU A 89 -8.14 15.16 23.86
N THR A 90 -7.37 14.12 23.56
CA THR A 90 -6.05 14.21 22.94
C THR A 90 -6.10 13.99 21.41
N LYS A 91 -7.28 14.07 20.81
CA LYS A 91 -7.51 13.77 19.39
C LYS A 91 -6.52 14.50 18.49
N GLY A 92 -5.80 13.71 17.69
CA GLY A 92 -4.80 14.20 16.73
C GLY A 92 -3.40 14.42 17.32
N THR A 93 -3.11 13.92 18.53
CA THR A 93 -1.74 13.91 19.11
C THR A 93 -1.16 12.50 19.21
N SER A 94 -1.94 11.46 18.91
CA SER A 94 -1.51 10.06 18.84
C SER A 94 -2.07 9.42 17.57
N ILE A 95 -1.31 8.47 17.02
CA ILE A 95 -1.76 7.61 15.93
C ILE A 95 -2.51 6.37 16.45
N ASP A 96 -2.40 6.06 17.73
CA ASP A 96 -3.05 4.89 18.34
C ASP A 96 -4.58 4.99 18.27
N ILE A 97 -5.21 3.97 17.69
CA ILE A 97 -6.68 3.85 17.56
C ILE A 97 -7.23 2.66 18.34
N THR A 98 -6.39 2.01 19.13
CA THR A 98 -6.77 0.87 19.94
C THR A 98 -7.52 1.28 21.22
N ASN A 99 -7.94 0.33 22.01
CA ASN A 99 -8.53 0.56 23.32
C ASN A 99 -8.10 -0.54 24.32
N PRO A 100 -8.17 -0.29 25.63
CA PRO A 100 -7.68 -1.23 26.64
C PRO A 100 -8.33 -2.62 26.60
N ILE A 101 -9.59 -2.73 26.18
CA ILE A 101 -10.28 -4.03 26.10
C ILE A 101 -9.69 -4.84 24.96
N LEU A 102 -9.58 -4.21 23.76
CA LEU A 102 -8.99 -4.85 22.61
C LEU A 102 -7.55 -5.29 22.92
N ASN A 103 -6.76 -4.38 23.51
CA ASN A 103 -5.37 -4.66 23.84
C ASN A 103 -5.23 -5.87 24.79
N LYS A 104 -6.09 -5.94 25.83
CA LYS A 104 -6.13 -7.10 26.75
C LYS A 104 -6.56 -8.38 26.06
N ASN A 105 -7.54 -8.31 25.14
CA ASN A 105 -8.05 -9.50 24.46
C ASN A 105 -7.03 -10.05 23.46
N VAL A 106 -6.41 -9.17 22.68
CA VAL A 106 -5.35 -9.58 21.73
C VAL A 106 -4.13 -10.11 22.51
N SER A 107 -3.67 -9.39 23.54
CA SER A 107 -2.53 -9.86 24.35
C SER A 107 -2.81 -11.22 25.00
N ARG A 108 -4.03 -11.44 25.51
CA ARG A 108 -4.41 -12.75 26.07
C ARG A 108 -4.47 -13.84 25.00
N PHE A 109 -4.91 -13.52 23.80
CA PHE A 109 -4.88 -14.45 22.67
C PHE A 109 -3.46 -14.87 22.34
N VAL A 110 -2.54 -13.88 22.21
CA VAL A 110 -1.12 -14.12 21.96
C VAL A 110 -0.48 -14.96 23.06
N ASP A 111 -0.68 -14.59 24.34
CA ASP A 111 -0.12 -15.34 25.48
C ASP A 111 -0.63 -16.79 25.54
N LYS A 112 -1.90 -17.03 25.17
CA LYS A 112 -2.50 -18.37 25.17
C LYS A 112 -1.95 -19.24 24.03
N GLY A 113 -1.70 -18.64 22.86
CA GLY A 113 -1.21 -19.35 21.69
C GLY A 113 0.28 -19.66 21.75
N ASN A 114 1.04 -18.98 22.65
CA ASN A 114 2.49 -19.14 22.79
C ASN A 114 3.23 -19.09 21.45
N TYR A 115 2.98 -18.04 20.67
CA TYR A 115 3.55 -17.84 19.34
C TYR A 115 5.03 -17.49 19.41
N ASP A 116 5.82 -18.00 18.44
CA ASP A 116 7.23 -17.64 18.26
C ASP A 116 7.36 -16.26 17.62
N LYS A 117 6.49 -15.96 16.63
CA LYS A 117 6.48 -14.68 15.91
C LYS A 117 5.05 -14.10 15.86
N VAL A 118 4.93 -12.79 16.00
CA VAL A 118 3.64 -12.07 15.89
C VAL A 118 3.80 -10.87 14.97
N ILE A 119 2.99 -10.81 13.91
CA ILE A 119 2.98 -9.70 12.95
C ILE A 119 1.74 -8.84 13.20
N ILE A 120 1.94 -7.55 13.47
CA ILE A 120 0.87 -6.57 13.61
C ILE A 120 0.83 -5.66 12.40
N SER A 121 -0.30 -5.60 11.72
CA SER A 121 -0.50 -4.69 10.59
C SER A 121 -0.96 -3.32 11.06
N TYR A 122 -0.32 -2.27 10.53
CA TYR A 122 -0.45 -0.86 10.82
C TYR A 122 0.07 -0.41 12.19
N ALA A 123 0.94 0.60 12.17
CA ALA A 123 1.47 1.24 13.37
C ALA A 123 0.36 1.76 14.31
N SER A 124 -0.78 2.20 13.76
CA SER A 124 -1.93 2.65 14.57
C SER A 124 -2.60 1.57 15.42
N TRP A 125 -2.35 0.30 15.12
CA TRP A 125 -2.81 -0.85 15.90
C TRP A 125 -1.71 -1.45 16.78
N GLY A 126 -0.49 -0.93 16.74
CA GLY A 126 0.67 -1.51 17.44
C GLY A 126 0.49 -1.68 18.94
N LYS A 127 -0.36 -0.87 19.59
CA LYS A 127 -0.62 -0.99 21.04
C LYS A 127 -1.47 -2.21 21.45
N VAL A 128 -1.96 -3.02 20.52
CA VAL A 128 -2.69 -4.25 20.86
C VAL A 128 -1.84 -5.27 21.62
N ILE A 129 -0.50 -5.17 21.51
CA ILE A 129 0.46 -6.04 22.21
C ILE A 129 0.86 -5.53 23.60
N SER A 130 0.33 -4.39 24.08
CA SER A 130 0.82 -3.71 25.29
C SER A 130 0.74 -4.54 26.59
N TYR A 131 -0.03 -5.61 26.60
CA TYR A 131 -0.19 -6.49 27.76
C TYR A 131 0.31 -7.92 27.51
N VAL A 132 1.01 -8.16 26.41
CA VAL A 132 1.62 -9.47 26.11
C VAL A 132 2.72 -9.76 27.13
N LYS A 133 2.71 -10.97 27.68
CA LYS A 133 3.64 -11.45 28.71
C LYS A 133 4.59 -12.52 28.17
N SER A 134 4.09 -13.37 27.25
CA SER A 134 4.93 -14.21 26.41
C SER A 134 5.87 -13.30 25.62
N LYS A 135 7.02 -13.77 25.21
CA LYS A 135 8.02 -12.94 24.52
C LYS A 135 8.16 -13.42 23.06
N PRO A 136 7.11 -13.33 22.23
CA PRO A 136 7.26 -13.65 20.83
C PRO A 136 8.16 -12.62 20.15
N PHE A 137 8.77 -12.97 19.03
CA PHE A 137 9.42 -12.00 18.16
C PHE A 137 8.34 -11.12 17.50
N LEU A 138 8.36 -9.82 17.75
CA LEU A 138 7.32 -8.88 17.36
C LEU A 138 7.70 -8.15 16.08
N ILE A 139 6.88 -8.26 15.07
CA ILE A 139 7.02 -7.58 13.78
C ILE A 139 5.87 -6.57 13.61
N ILE A 140 6.18 -5.33 13.23
CA ILE A 140 5.18 -4.35 12.81
C ILE A 140 5.24 -4.13 11.31
N ASP A 141 4.15 -4.43 10.62
CA ASP A 141 3.95 -4.13 9.20
C ASP A 141 3.28 -2.75 9.09
N THR A 142 4.05 -1.72 8.73
CA THR A 142 3.60 -0.33 8.87
C THR A 142 2.56 0.08 7.85
N HIS A 143 2.56 -0.48 6.65
CA HIS A 143 1.78 -0.10 5.46
C HIS A 143 2.01 1.34 4.98
N ASP A 144 2.05 2.30 5.88
CA ASP A 144 2.18 3.72 5.60
C ASP A 144 2.90 4.47 6.73
N PHE A 145 3.57 5.57 6.40
CA PHE A 145 4.01 6.55 7.37
C PHE A 145 2.83 7.47 7.73
N ILE A 146 2.10 7.11 8.80
CA ILE A 146 0.83 7.73 9.20
C ILE A 146 1.00 9.22 9.50
N THR A 147 2.09 9.60 10.15
CA THR A 147 2.40 11.00 10.44
C THR A 147 2.45 11.85 9.17
N ALA A 148 3.03 11.35 8.08
CA ALA A 148 3.11 12.07 6.82
C ALA A 148 1.74 12.32 6.17
N GLN A 149 0.75 11.44 6.40
CA GLN A 149 -0.63 11.66 5.94
C GLN A 149 -1.32 12.82 6.65
N HIS A 150 -0.84 13.19 7.85
CA HIS A 150 -1.38 14.28 8.68
C HIS A 150 -0.55 15.57 8.65
N LYS A 151 0.29 15.77 7.62
CA LYS A 151 1.18 16.94 7.49
C LYS A 151 0.49 18.32 7.56
N TYR A 152 -0.81 18.38 7.26
CA TYR A 152 -1.60 19.60 7.37
C TYR A 152 -1.92 20.00 8.83
N ARG A 153 -1.75 19.08 9.79
CA ARG A 153 -1.96 19.33 11.23
C ARG A 153 -0.70 19.91 11.87
N LYS A 154 -0.20 21.05 11.36
CA LYS A 154 1.10 21.65 11.70
C LYS A 154 1.41 21.66 13.20
N ASN A 155 0.46 22.08 14.05
CA ASN A 155 0.67 22.21 15.50
C ASN A 155 0.71 20.86 16.25
N LYS A 156 0.40 19.74 15.60
CA LYS A 156 0.31 18.42 16.23
C LYS A 156 1.25 17.39 15.59
N ILE A 157 1.89 17.74 14.47
CA ILE A 157 2.70 16.81 13.69
C ILE A 157 3.83 16.17 14.51
N GLY A 158 4.53 16.97 15.34
CA GLY A 158 5.60 16.45 16.19
C GLY A 158 5.10 15.44 17.24
N LYS A 159 3.90 15.64 17.79
CA LYS A 159 3.30 14.68 18.74
C LYS A 159 2.85 13.40 18.04
N LEU A 160 2.30 13.52 16.82
CA LEU A 160 1.94 12.35 16.01
C LEU A 160 3.18 11.54 15.66
N PHE A 161 4.25 12.21 15.20
CA PHE A 161 5.52 11.59 14.89
C PHE A 161 6.10 10.86 16.11
N GLN A 162 6.16 11.54 17.26
CA GLN A 162 6.64 10.91 18.50
C GLN A 162 5.79 9.69 18.90
N SER A 163 4.45 9.78 18.73
CA SER A 163 3.56 8.67 18.99
C SER A 163 3.85 7.47 18.08
N GLU A 164 4.06 7.73 16.78
CA GLU A 164 4.37 6.69 15.79
C GLU A 164 5.71 6.00 16.12
N ILE A 165 6.77 6.80 16.30
CA ILE A 165 8.11 6.27 16.65
C ILE A 165 8.08 5.48 17.98
N ASN A 166 7.36 5.95 18.99
CA ASN A 166 7.24 5.24 20.26
C ASN A 166 6.55 3.88 20.11
N ILE A 167 5.55 3.78 19.21
CA ILE A 167 4.91 2.49 18.92
C ILE A 167 5.88 1.57 18.19
N LEU A 168 6.60 2.06 17.19
CA LEU A 168 7.55 1.26 16.42
C LEU A 168 8.66 0.67 17.30
N LYS A 169 9.10 1.41 18.33
CA LYS A 169 10.12 0.95 19.29
C LYS A 169 9.70 -0.25 20.15
N ASP A 170 8.41 -0.52 20.25
CA ASP A 170 7.89 -1.68 21.01
C ASP A 170 8.06 -3.01 20.24
N PHE A 171 8.51 -2.98 18.98
CA PHE A 171 8.68 -4.14 18.10
C PHE A 171 10.16 -4.49 17.90
N ASP A 172 10.43 -5.74 17.54
CA ASP A 172 11.79 -6.23 17.26
C ASP A 172 12.19 -5.91 15.82
N GLU A 173 11.24 -6.00 14.89
CA GLU A 173 11.46 -5.70 13.47
C GLU A 173 10.31 -4.83 12.90
N ILE A 174 10.66 -3.91 12.01
CA ILE A 174 9.74 -2.99 11.34
C ILE A 174 9.76 -3.29 9.84
N TRP A 175 8.61 -3.63 9.27
CA TRP A 175 8.46 -3.77 7.83
C TRP A 175 7.96 -2.49 7.21
N THR A 176 8.61 -2.08 6.11
CA THR A 176 8.24 -0.91 5.31
C THR A 176 8.11 -1.29 3.84
N TYR A 177 7.48 -0.43 3.06
CA TYR A 177 7.29 -0.61 1.60
C TYR A 177 7.95 0.49 0.78
N SER A 178 8.52 1.47 1.43
CA SER A 178 9.07 2.68 0.83
C SER A 178 10.47 2.93 1.37
N ILE A 179 11.42 3.21 0.47
CA ILE A 179 12.79 3.54 0.85
C ILE A 179 12.85 4.81 1.75
N GLU A 180 11.91 5.74 1.57
CA GLU A 180 11.82 6.93 2.43
C GLU A 180 11.37 6.57 3.85
N GLU A 181 10.48 5.59 4.01
CA GLU A 181 10.03 5.12 5.31
C GLU A 181 11.14 4.35 6.01
N GLU A 182 11.83 3.45 5.30
CA GLU A 182 13.01 2.76 5.80
C GLU A 182 14.05 3.74 6.32
N TYR A 183 14.39 4.76 5.52
CA TYR A 183 15.33 5.80 5.92
C TYR A 183 14.85 6.58 7.15
N VAL A 184 13.60 7.06 7.14
CA VAL A 184 13.07 7.88 8.26
C VAL A 184 13.02 7.06 9.55
N PHE A 185 12.47 5.86 9.53
CA PHE A 185 12.38 5.04 10.73
C PHE A 185 13.77 4.65 11.26
N GLY A 186 14.73 4.39 10.36
CA GLY A 186 16.14 4.12 10.72
C GLY A 186 16.86 5.28 11.42
N GLN A 187 16.39 6.52 11.20
CA GLN A 187 16.96 7.69 11.91
C GLN A 187 16.45 7.84 13.36
N PHE A 188 15.29 7.23 13.68
CA PHE A 188 14.59 7.46 14.95
C PHE A 188 14.36 6.20 15.78
N THR A 189 14.77 5.04 15.26
CA THR A 189 14.69 3.75 15.99
C THR A 189 15.99 2.98 15.81
N ASP A 190 16.35 2.16 16.81
CA ASP A 190 17.48 1.23 16.73
C ASP A 190 17.02 -0.19 16.34
N LYS A 191 15.82 -0.29 15.73
CA LYS A 191 15.23 -1.56 15.36
C LYS A 191 15.66 -1.99 13.97
N LYS A 192 15.64 -3.30 13.73
CA LYS A 192 15.81 -3.83 12.37
C LYS A 192 14.66 -3.34 11.51
N ILE A 193 14.96 -2.75 10.36
CA ILE A 193 13.98 -2.32 9.39
C ILE A 193 14.17 -3.14 8.12
N THR A 194 13.10 -3.72 7.64
CA THR A 194 13.12 -4.53 6.42
C THR A 194 12.18 -3.93 5.39
N LEU A 195 12.74 -3.57 4.26
CA LEU A 195 11.97 -3.14 3.10
C LEU A 195 11.38 -4.37 2.41
N ILE A 196 10.07 -4.53 2.49
CA ILE A 196 9.37 -5.62 1.82
C ILE A 196 8.93 -5.13 0.43
N PRO A 197 9.36 -5.75 -0.66
CA PRO A 197 8.91 -5.36 -1.99
C PRO A 197 7.39 -5.51 -2.17
N ILE A 198 6.77 -4.53 -2.83
CA ILE A 198 5.42 -4.74 -3.36
C ILE A 198 5.59 -5.43 -4.72
N SER A 199 5.12 -6.64 -4.85
CA SER A 199 5.30 -7.46 -6.03
C SER A 199 4.05 -7.57 -6.89
N PHE A 200 4.26 -7.80 -8.16
CA PHE A 200 3.22 -8.09 -9.15
C PHE A 200 3.68 -9.18 -10.11
N PRO A 201 2.75 -9.87 -10.80
CA PRO A 201 3.12 -10.75 -11.89
C PRO A 201 3.79 -9.94 -13.02
N PHE A 202 4.92 -10.41 -13.49
CA PHE A 202 5.57 -9.80 -14.64
C PHE A 202 4.85 -10.22 -15.95
N ARG A 203 4.33 -9.25 -16.69
CA ARG A 203 3.50 -9.44 -17.89
C ARG A 203 3.91 -8.44 -18.97
N PRO A 204 5.11 -8.54 -19.53
CA PRO A 204 5.62 -7.54 -20.45
C PRO A 204 4.73 -7.42 -21.68
N VAL A 205 4.46 -6.19 -22.06
CA VAL A 205 3.74 -5.91 -23.32
C VAL A 205 4.63 -6.26 -24.48
N GLU A 206 4.11 -6.98 -25.47
CA GLU A 206 4.82 -7.20 -26.73
C GLU A 206 5.08 -5.87 -27.44
N ASN A 207 6.22 -5.80 -28.14
CA ASN A 207 6.54 -4.61 -28.92
C ASN A 207 5.63 -4.56 -30.16
N LYS A 208 4.82 -3.50 -30.28
CA LYS A 208 3.83 -3.34 -31.35
C LYS A 208 4.21 -2.16 -32.23
N GLU A 209 3.91 -2.24 -33.52
CA GLU A 209 4.02 -1.09 -34.41
C GLU A 209 2.99 0.00 -34.08
N CYS A 210 1.77 -0.42 -33.70
CA CYS A 210 0.69 0.46 -33.27
C CYS A 210 0.07 0.01 -31.97
N TYR A 211 -0.13 0.95 -31.07
CA TYR A 211 -0.83 0.76 -29.81
C TYR A 211 -2.25 1.33 -29.92
N LYS A 212 -3.20 0.69 -29.28
CA LYS A 212 -4.61 1.19 -29.23
C LYS A 212 -4.72 2.48 -28.42
N TYR A 213 -3.87 2.62 -27.40
CA TYR A 213 -3.84 3.75 -26.49
C TYR A 213 -2.45 4.37 -26.44
N ASP A 214 -2.32 5.63 -26.83
CA ASP A 214 -1.06 6.36 -26.70
C ASP A 214 -0.71 6.60 -25.25
N LEU A 215 -1.67 7.14 -24.49
CA LEU A 215 -1.52 7.47 -23.06
C LEU A 215 -2.67 6.90 -22.25
N ILE A 216 -2.36 6.27 -21.12
CA ILE A 216 -3.36 5.95 -20.09
C ILE A 216 -3.02 6.62 -18.76
N PHE A 217 -4.10 6.93 -18.00
CA PHE A 217 -4.06 7.29 -16.59
C PHE A 217 -5.05 6.41 -15.82
N ILE A 218 -4.57 5.76 -14.76
CA ILE A 218 -5.40 4.91 -13.89
C ILE A 218 -5.50 5.56 -12.51
N GLY A 219 -6.73 5.73 -11.98
CA GLY A 219 -6.87 6.37 -10.67
C GLY A 219 -8.22 6.19 -9.99
N SER A 220 -8.18 6.16 -8.67
CA SER A 220 -9.34 6.34 -7.82
C SER A 220 -9.70 7.83 -7.70
N SER A 221 -10.88 8.13 -7.16
CA SER A 221 -11.38 9.50 -6.93
C SER A 221 -10.75 10.20 -5.71
N ASN A 222 -9.53 9.78 -5.29
CA ASN A 222 -8.88 10.45 -4.17
C ASN A 222 -8.36 11.86 -4.56
N PRO A 223 -8.24 12.78 -3.60
CA PRO A 223 -7.83 14.16 -3.87
C PRO A 223 -6.47 14.31 -4.56
N HIS A 224 -5.52 13.39 -4.33
CA HIS A 224 -4.19 13.44 -4.92
C HIS A 224 -4.22 13.10 -6.42
N ASN A 225 -5.00 12.09 -6.80
CA ASN A 225 -5.20 11.73 -8.20
C ASN A 225 -5.94 12.87 -8.96
N ILE A 226 -6.96 13.45 -8.33
CA ILE A 226 -7.72 14.57 -8.92
C ILE A 226 -6.78 15.77 -9.14
N ALA A 227 -6.05 16.18 -8.11
CA ALA A 227 -5.12 17.32 -8.21
C ALA A 227 -4.04 17.08 -9.29
N GLY A 228 -3.50 15.86 -9.37
CA GLY A 228 -2.51 15.49 -10.37
C GLY A 228 -3.06 15.55 -11.81
N LEU A 229 -4.24 14.96 -12.03
CA LEU A 229 -4.85 14.95 -13.36
C LEU A 229 -5.35 16.34 -13.79
N GLU A 230 -5.82 17.16 -12.85
CA GLU A 230 -6.16 18.57 -13.12
C GLU A 230 -4.90 19.38 -13.47
N TRP A 231 -3.80 19.19 -12.75
CA TRP A 231 -2.53 19.81 -13.12
C TRP A 231 -2.09 19.40 -14.53
N PHE A 232 -2.17 18.13 -14.86
CA PHE A 232 -1.84 17.62 -16.20
C PHE A 232 -2.74 18.23 -17.27
N LYS A 233 -4.07 18.22 -17.06
CA LYS A 233 -5.06 18.78 -17.95
C LYS A 233 -4.78 20.28 -18.28
N ASN A 234 -4.48 21.05 -17.25
CA ASN A 234 -4.35 22.50 -17.39
C ASN A 234 -2.98 22.95 -17.91
N ASN A 235 -1.91 22.19 -17.66
CA ASN A 235 -0.55 22.63 -17.92
C ASN A 235 0.20 21.80 -18.98
N VAL A 236 -0.10 20.50 -19.09
CA VAL A 236 0.62 19.58 -19.98
C VAL A 236 -0.18 19.29 -21.25
N LEU A 237 -1.44 18.92 -21.09
CA LEU A 237 -2.31 18.50 -22.16
C LEU A 237 -2.41 19.52 -23.34
N PRO A 238 -2.45 20.84 -23.11
CA PRO A 238 -2.44 21.83 -24.20
C PRO A 238 -1.17 21.79 -25.08
N LEU A 239 -0.08 21.22 -24.56
CA LEU A 239 1.20 21.10 -25.26
C LEU A 239 1.33 19.79 -26.08
N LEU A 240 0.37 18.89 -25.94
CA LEU A 240 0.36 17.56 -26.59
C LEU A 240 -0.50 17.52 -27.86
N GLY A 241 -1.16 18.63 -28.24
CA GLY A 241 -2.00 18.69 -29.44
C GLY A 241 -3.25 17.78 -29.33
N ASN A 242 -3.44 16.91 -30.32
CA ASN A 242 -4.63 16.06 -30.42
C ASN A 242 -4.49 14.68 -29.77
N ILE A 243 -3.39 14.44 -29.01
CA ILE A 243 -3.15 13.17 -28.34
C ILE A 243 -4.29 12.89 -27.34
N LYS A 244 -4.84 11.67 -27.39
CA LYS A 244 -5.87 11.24 -26.47
C LYS A 244 -5.27 10.62 -25.22
N VAL A 245 -5.88 10.92 -24.07
CA VAL A 245 -5.57 10.32 -22.78
C VAL A 245 -6.73 9.47 -22.34
N HIS A 246 -6.51 8.19 -22.21
CA HIS A 246 -7.52 7.23 -21.75
C HIS A 246 -7.49 7.17 -20.22
N ILE A 247 -8.60 7.51 -19.58
CA ILE A 247 -8.74 7.62 -18.13
C ILE A 247 -9.56 6.45 -17.62
N ILE A 248 -9.00 5.70 -16.66
CA ILE A 248 -9.59 4.50 -16.11
C ILE A 248 -9.77 4.64 -14.59
N GLY A 249 -10.87 4.13 -14.07
CA GLY A 249 -11.18 4.05 -12.65
C GLY A 249 -12.19 5.09 -12.16
N LYS A 250 -12.43 5.09 -10.84
CA LYS A 250 -13.43 5.97 -10.18
C LYS A 250 -13.19 7.47 -10.41
N ILE A 251 -11.99 7.87 -10.78
CA ILE A 251 -11.67 9.27 -11.10
C ILE A 251 -12.51 9.81 -12.27
N CYS A 252 -12.94 8.95 -13.18
CA CYS A 252 -13.79 9.33 -14.31
C CYS A 252 -15.10 10.03 -13.89
N ASN A 253 -15.58 9.72 -12.68
CA ASN A 253 -16.83 10.28 -12.15
C ASN A 253 -16.69 11.71 -11.61
N VAL A 254 -15.46 12.17 -11.37
CA VAL A 254 -15.20 13.45 -10.67
C VAL A 254 -14.38 14.43 -11.50
N ILE A 255 -13.66 13.94 -12.53
CA ILE A 255 -12.90 14.83 -13.43
C ILE A 255 -13.81 15.41 -14.50
N ALA A 256 -13.64 16.71 -14.81
CA ALA A 256 -14.38 17.37 -15.87
C ALA A 256 -14.10 16.76 -17.24
N ASP A 257 -15.06 16.84 -18.16
CA ASP A 257 -14.89 16.40 -19.53
C ASP A 257 -13.88 17.31 -20.26
N HIS A 258 -13.14 16.71 -21.16
CA HIS A 258 -12.21 17.41 -22.04
C HIS A 258 -12.13 16.69 -23.39
N PRO A 259 -12.00 17.43 -24.51
CA PRO A 259 -11.98 16.81 -25.87
C PRO A 259 -10.90 15.73 -26.04
N ASN A 260 -9.78 15.83 -25.32
CA ASN A 260 -8.68 14.88 -25.36
C ASN A 260 -8.78 13.78 -24.29
N PHE A 261 -9.78 13.79 -23.42
CA PHE A 261 -10.00 12.73 -22.42
C PHE A 261 -11.02 11.71 -22.94
N VAL A 262 -10.64 10.44 -22.88
CA VAL A 262 -11.51 9.31 -23.14
C VAL A 262 -11.71 8.57 -21.82
N LYS A 263 -12.88 8.73 -21.21
CA LYS A 263 -13.20 8.14 -19.89
C LYS A 263 -13.78 6.74 -20.08
N HIS A 264 -13.17 5.75 -19.42
CA HIS A 264 -13.63 4.35 -19.45
C HIS A 264 -14.41 3.95 -18.18
N GLY A 265 -14.35 4.76 -17.12
CA GLY A 265 -14.97 4.40 -15.85
C GLY A 265 -14.23 3.29 -15.12
N MET A 266 -14.95 2.57 -14.28
CA MET A 266 -14.46 1.32 -13.69
C MET A 266 -14.49 0.22 -14.73
N VAL A 267 -13.41 -0.56 -14.78
CA VAL A 267 -13.26 -1.69 -15.71
C VAL A 267 -12.96 -2.96 -14.91
N ASP A 268 -13.43 -4.09 -15.37
CA ASP A 268 -13.21 -5.38 -14.71
C ASP A 268 -11.79 -5.90 -14.93
N ASN A 269 -11.22 -5.60 -16.10
CA ASN A 269 -9.89 -6.04 -16.50
C ASN A 269 -8.99 -4.87 -16.90
N LEU A 270 -8.04 -4.53 -16.03
CA LEU A 270 -7.00 -3.52 -16.30
C LEU A 270 -5.90 -4.04 -17.24
N GLU A 271 -5.72 -5.36 -17.29
CA GLU A 271 -4.70 -6.00 -18.12
C GLU A 271 -4.85 -5.62 -19.59
N ASP A 272 -6.08 -5.61 -20.11
CA ASP A 272 -6.35 -5.24 -21.50
C ASP A 272 -5.92 -3.81 -21.85
N PHE A 273 -5.97 -2.91 -20.86
CA PHE A 273 -5.50 -1.55 -21.03
C PHE A 273 -3.98 -1.47 -21.05
N TYR A 274 -3.31 -2.12 -20.08
CA TYR A 274 -1.85 -2.15 -20.05
C TYR A 274 -1.27 -2.81 -21.32
N GLN A 275 -1.83 -3.96 -21.73
CA GLN A 275 -1.35 -4.69 -22.92
C GLN A 275 -1.52 -3.93 -24.25
N ASN A 276 -2.36 -2.92 -24.30
CA ASN A 276 -2.64 -2.14 -25.50
C ASN A 276 -2.19 -0.68 -25.39
N THR A 277 -1.38 -0.35 -24.38
CA THR A 277 -0.90 1.01 -24.10
C THR A 277 0.57 1.18 -24.47
N LYS A 278 0.90 2.36 -24.99
CA LYS A 278 2.29 2.74 -25.23
C LYS A 278 2.95 3.36 -24.00
N ILE A 279 2.29 4.31 -23.34
CA ILE A 279 2.86 5.08 -22.23
C ILE A 279 1.84 5.21 -21.10
N VAL A 280 2.30 5.07 -19.86
CA VAL A 280 1.50 5.39 -18.67
C VAL A 280 1.91 6.77 -18.15
N ILE A 281 0.94 7.61 -17.82
CA ILE A 281 1.19 8.88 -17.13
C ILE A 281 0.79 8.79 -15.67
N CYS A 282 1.62 9.34 -14.79
CA CYS A 282 1.36 9.42 -13.36
C CYS A 282 1.65 10.83 -12.81
N PRO A 283 0.85 11.86 -13.18
CA PRO A 283 1.09 13.23 -12.79
C PRO A 283 0.72 13.47 -11.32
N MET A 284 1.59 13.02 -10.40
CA MET A 284 1.38 13.12 -8.96
C MET A 284 2.12 14.33 -8.39
N ILE A 285 1.38 15.37 -8.01
CA ILE A 285 1.93 16.59 -7.38
C ILE A 285 1.83 16.56 -5.86
N SER A 286 1.14 15.59 -5.29
CA SER A 286 0.94 15.41 -3.85
C SER A 286 0.68 13.94 -3.52
N GLY A 287 0.60 13.61 -2.22
CA GLY A 287 0.46 12.24 -1.72
C GLY A 287 1.77 11.70 -1.15
N THR A 288 1.69 10.57 -0.47
CA THR A 288 2.81 9.84 0.16
C THR A 288 2.80 8.39 -0.31
N GLY A 289 3.85 7.65 0.02
CA GLY A 289 3.98 6.23 -0.24
C GLY A 289 4.12 5.86 -1.73
N ILE A 290 4.32 4.59 -1.98
CA ILE A 290 4.54 4.04 -3.32
C ILE A 290 3.28 4.15 -4.20
N LYS A 291 3.48 4.36 -5.48
CA LYS A 291 2.38 4.50 -6.45
C LYS A 291 2.16 3.18 -7.19
N ILE A 292 1.18 2.40 -6.74
CA ILE A 292 0.84 1.09 -7.30
C ILE A 292 0.74 1.13 -8.84
N LYS A 293 0.08 2.13 -9.40
CA LYS A 293 -0.06 2.29 -10.86
C LYS A 293 1.28 2.44 -11.62
N VAL A 294 2.33 2.94 -10.94
CA VAL A 294 3.68 2.99 -11.50
C VAL A 294 4.28 1.59 -11.52
N LEU A 295 4.20 0.85 -10.43
CA LEU A 295 4.68 -0.54 -10.37
C LEU A 295 3.94 -1.45 -11.35
N GLU A 296 2.62 -1.31 -11.47
CA GLU A 296 1.82 -2.05 -12.46
C GLU A 296 2.27 -1.73 -13.89
N ALA A 297 2.55 -0.46 -14.21
CA ALA A 297 3.08 -0.11 -15.52
C ALA A 297 4.46 -0.74 -15.76
N LEU A 298 5.35 -0.70 -14.77
CA LEU A 298 6.68 -1.30 -14.88
C LEU A 298 6.62 -2.83 -14.99
N SER A 299 5.64 -3.50 -14.34
CA SER A 299 5.42 -4.95 -14.50
C SER A 299 5.04 -5.35 -15.93
N HIS A 300 4.54 -4.39 -16.71
CA HIS A 300 4.24 -4.55 -18.13
C HIS A 300 5.36 -4.04 -19.05
N SER A 301 6.52 -3.72 -18.49
CA SER A 301 7.64 -3.07 -19.22
C SER A 301 7.23 -1.78 -19.92
N LEU A 302 6.27 -1.03 -19.35
CA LEU A 302 5.79 0.22 -19.93
C LEU A 302 6.55 1.42 -19.34
N PRO A 303 7.04 2.35 -20.17
CA PRO A 303 7.58 3.61 -19.69
C PRO A 303 6.52 4.45 -19.01
N VAL A 304 6.93 5.15 -17.96
CA VAL A 304 6.06 6.04 -17.18
C VAL A 304 6.58 7.47 -17.25
N VAL A 305 5.70 8.44 -17.56
CA VAL A 305 6.03 9.85 -17.38
C VAL A 305 5.32 10.36 -16.13
N THR A 306 6.09 10.93 -15.20
CA THR A 306 5.59 11.29 -13.88
C THR A 306 6.28 12.54 -13.30
N ASN A 307 5.68 13.13 -12.27
CA ASN A 307 6.35 14.09 -11.39
C ASN A 307 7.17 13.35 -10.31
N ARG A 308 8.04 14.05 -9.59
CA ARG A 308 8.87 13.47 -8.52
C ARG A 308 8.10 12.62 -7.51
N ARG A 309 6.85 12.99 -7.22
CA ARG A 309 5.99 12.25 -6.28
C ARG A 309 5.49 10.92 -6.80
N GLY A 310 5.54 10.68 -8.11
CA GLY A 310 5.14 9.40 -8.69
C GLY A 310 6.14 8.27 -8.45
N VAL A 311 7.38 8.61 -8.16
CA VAL A 311 8.46 7.66 -7.82
C VAL A 311 8.78 7.61 -6.33
N ASP A 312 7.98 8.26 -5.49
CA ASP A 312 8.10 8.08 -4.03
C ASP A 312 7.93 6.60 -3.69
N GLY A 313 8.79 6.08 -2.84
CA GLY A 313 8.84 4.69 -2.40
C GLY A 313 9.76 3.79 -3.20
N LEU A 314 10.09 4.13 -4.44
CA LEU A 314 10.97 3.31 -5.27
C LEU A 314 12.41 3.31 -4.74
N ILE A 315 13.06 2.14 -4.75
CA ILE A 315 14.44 1.92 -4.28
C ILE A 315 15.42 2.78 -5.07
N ASN A 316 15.28 2.79 -6.40
CA ASN A 316 16.07 3.63 -7.28
C ASN A 316 15.13 4.52 -8.11
N LYS A 317 15.43 5.82 -8.15
CA LYS A 317 14.63 6.83 -8.85
C LYS A 317 15.18 7.18 -10.23
N SER A 318 16.22 6.49 -10.65
CA SER A 318 16.83 6.62 -11.98
C SER A 318 16.98 5.24 -12.62
N LEU A 319 17.04 5.18 -13.95
CA LEU A 319 17.19 3.93 -14.71
C LEU A 319 16.10 2.89 -14.35
N ASN A 320 14.89 3.35 -14.15
CA ASN A 320 13.76 2.55 -13.72
C ASN A 320 12.57 2.59 -14.71
N GLY A 321 12.79 3.12 -15.91
CA GLY A 321 11.74 3.28 -16.91
C GLY A 321 10.80 4.47 -16.68
N CYS A 322 10.99 5.24 -15.59
CA CYS A 322 10.23 6.46 -15.33
C CYS A 322 11.01 7.70 -15.79
N ILE A 323 10.33 8.61 -16.49
CA ILE A 323 10.83 9.94 -16.77
C ILE A 323 10.18 10.90 -15.80
N ILE A 324 11.00 11.56 -14.99
CA ILE A 324 10.56 12.37 -13.84
C ILE A 324 10.67 13.84 -14.19
N GLU A 325 9.54 14.52 -14.36
CA GLU A 325 9.49 15.92 -14.72
C GLU A 325 8.40 16.68 -13.97
N ASP A 326 8.79 17.66 -13.17
CA ASP A 326 7.86 18.55 -12.46
C ASP A 326 7.45 19.76 -13.31
N ASN A 327 8.23 20.10 -14.34
CA ASN A 327 7.93 21.18 -15.27
C ASN A 327 7.02 20.69 -16.38
N ALA A 328 5.89 21.35 -16.60
CA ALA A 328 4.89 20.93 -17.57
C ALA A 328 5.42 20.83 -19.01
N LYS A 329 6.27 21.77 -19.45
CA LYS A 329 6.86 21.73 -20.80
C LYS A 329 7.82 20.55 -20.97
N LYS A 330 8.63 20.26 -19.95
CA LYS A 330 9.52 19.09 -19.97
C LYS A 330 8.72 17.78 -19.88
N PHE A 331 7.64 17.73 -19.08
CA PHE A 331 6.74 16.60 -19.02
C PHE A 331 6.13 16.31 -20.41
N ALA A 332 5.58 17.34 -21.06
CA ALA A 332 5.04 17.21 -22.42
C ALA A 332 6.13 16.74 -23.42
N LYS A 333 7.35 17.32 -23.35
CA LYS A 333 8.47 16.89 -24.18
C LYS A 333 8.79 15.40 -23.98
N ALA A 334 8.84 14.92 -22.73
CA ALA A 334 9.10 13.52 -22.41
C ALA A 334 8.03 12.59 -23.01
N VAL A 335 6.76 12.97 -22.90
CA VAL A 335 5.65 12.23 -23.54
C VAL A 335 5.86 12.15 -25.06
N LEU A 336 6.10 13.29 -25.72
CA LEU A 336 6.30 13.34 -27.17
C LEU A 336 7.55 12.56 -27.61
N GLU A 337 8.62 12.61 -26.85
CA GLU A 337 9.84 11.85 -27.12
C GLU A 337 9.59 10.33 -27.05
N LEU A 338 8.88 9.85 -26.04
CA LEU A 338 8.47 8.44 -25.97
C LEU A 338 7.53 8.03 -27.11
N LEU A 339 6.66 8.93 -27.56
CA LEU A 339 5.73 8.63 -28.66
C LEU A 339 6.43 8.52 -30.02
N TYR A 340 7.45 9.35 -30.28
CA TYR A 340 8.00 9.51 -31.61
C TYR A 340 9.45 9.04 -31.77
N ASN A 341 10.21 8.83 -30.68
CA ASN A 341 11.56 8.30 -30.72
C ASN A 341 11.57 6.81 -30.31
N ARG A 342 11.67 5.92 -31.28
CA ARG A 342 11.64 4.46 -31.09
C ARG A 342 12.78 3.94 -30.21
N ASP A 343 13.98 4.48 -30.38
CA ASP A 343 15.17 4.02 -29.65
C ASP A 343 15.06 4.42 -28.16
N PHE A 344 14.66 5.65 -27.91
CA PHE A 344 14.41 6.13 -26.54
C PHE A 344 13.28 5.36 -25.84
N TYR A 345 12.20 5.06 -26.56
CA TYR A 345 11.12 4.23 -26.04
C TYR A 345 11.62 2.82 -25.69
N ALA A 346 12.39 2.20 -26.57
CA ALA A 346 12.95 0.86 -26.35
C ALA A 346 13.93 0.83 -25.15
N GLU A 347 14.76 1.88 -25.00
CA GLU A 347 15.63 2.06 -23.83
C GLU A 347 14.83 2.10 -22.54
N LYS A 348 13.81 2.94 -22.46
CA LYS A 348 12.99 3.09 -21.23
C LYS A 348 12.17 1.84 -20.91
N ARG A 349 11.77 1.08 -21.91
CA ARG A 349 11.15 -0.24 -21.69
C ARG A 349 12.11 -1.24 -21.05
N LYS A 350 13.35 -1.31 -21.52
CA LYS A 350 14.39 -2.18 -20.93
C LYS A 350 14.72 -1.77 -19.49
N GLU A 351 14.77 -0.48 -19.22
CA GLU A 351 14.94 0.02 -17.83
C GLU A 351 13.79 -0.40 -16.95
N ALA A 352 12.52 -0.25 -17.41
CA ALA A 352 11.33 -0.64 -16.67
C ALA A 352 11.33 -2.14 -16.33
N GLU A 353 11.59 -2.99 -17.32
CA GLU A 353 11.70 -4.43 -17.19
C GLU A 353 12.77 -4.83 -16.17
N LYS A 354 14.01 -4.37 -16.39
CA LYS A 354 15.13 -4.67 -15.50
C LYS A 354 14.84 -4.24 -14.07
N TYR A 355 14.40 -2.99 -13.88
CA TYR A 355 14.08 -2.46 -12.56
C TYR A 355 12.99 -3.27 -11.85
N PHE A 356 11.93 -3.62 -12.58
CA PHE A 356 10.81 -4.38 -12.02
C PHE A 356 11.27 -5.78 -11.58
N LEU A 357 11.96 -6.51 -12.42
CA LEU A 357 12.44 -7.86 -12.12
C LEU A 357 13.41 -7.88 -10.92
N GLU A 358 14.30 -6.90 -10.83
CA GLU A 358 15.28 -6.81 -9.74
C GLU A 358 14.67 -6.39 -8.39
N ASN A 359 13.51 -5.69 -8.37
CA ASN A 359 13.01 -5.04 -7.15
C ASN A 359 11.57 -5.38 -6.79
N HIS A 360 10.73 -5.84 -7.73
CA HIS A 360 9.28 -5.96 -7.53
C HIS A 360 8.67 -7.25 -8.10
N SER A 361 9.50 -8.23 -8.49
CA SER A 361 9.02 -9.56 -8.87
C SER A 361 8.59 -10.37 -7.65
N PHE A 362 7.77 -11.39 -7.86
CA PHE A 362 7.39 -12.33 -6.80
C PHE A 362 8.60 -13.07 -6.22
N GLU A 363 9.59 -13.37 -7.05
CA GLU A 363 10.84 -14.00 -6.65
C GLU A 363 11.61 -13.10 -5.66
N LYS A 364 11.63 -11.78 -5.93
CA LYS A 364 12.31 -10.83 -5.06
C LYS A 364 11.60 -10.66 -3.72
N GLU A 365 10.27 -10.60 -3.71
CA GLU A 365 9.50 -10.59 -2.47
C GLU A 365 9.75 -11.86 -1.66
N ARG A 366 9.67 -13.02 -2.33
CA ARG A 366 9.90 -14.32 -1.69
C ARG A 366 11.30 -14.43 -1.10
N GLU A 367 12.33 -13.97 -1.80
CA GLU A 367 13.71 -13.94 -1.29
C GLU A 367 13.82 -13.20 0.05
N VAL A 368 13.14 -12.04 0.17
CA VAL A 368 13.12 -11.26 1.41
C VAL A 368 12.35 -11.98 2.52
N LEU A 369 11.18 -12.55 2.19
CA LEU A 369 10.37 -13.28 3.17
C LEU A 369 11.04 -14.59 3.62
N ASP A 370 11.68 -15.33 2.70
CA ASP A 370 12.45 -16.53 3.02
C ASP A 370 13.62 -16.21 3.97
N TYR A 371 14.26 -15.06 3.82
CA TYR A 371 15.29 -14.61 4.74
C TYR A 371 14.73 -14.37 6.15
N ILE A 372 13.52 -13.85 6.28
CA ILE A 372 12.87 -13.55 7.59
C ILE A 372 12.38 -14.83 8.28
N PHE A 373 11.79 -15.74 7.50
CA PHE A 373 11.10 -16.91 8.07
C PHE A 373 11.93 -18.19 8.06
N ILE A 374 12.85 -18.37 7.11
CA ILE A 374 13.55 -19.64 6.93
C ILE A 374 15.03 -19.54 7.33
N LYS A 375 15.72 -18.42 6.99
CA LYS A 375 17.18 -18.31 7.12
C LYS A 375 17.65 -17.70 8.44
N ASN A 376 16.77 -17.10 9.22
CA ASN A 376 17.10 -16.48 10.52
C ASN A 376 16.66 -17.35 11.72
N GLU A 377 16.58 -18.67 11.55
CA GLU A 377 16.42 -19.63 12.65
C GLU A 377 17.75 -20.03 13.25
#